data_662a1cf3bd9aeb23dd34cdaa1abe8c9c
#
_entry.id   662a1cf3bd9aeb23dd34cdaa1abe8c9c
#
_cell.length_a   1.000
_cell.length_b   1.000
_cell.length_c   1.000
_cell.angle_alpha   90.00
_cell.angle_beta   90.00
_cell.angle_gamma   90.00
#
_symmetry.space_group_name_H-M   'P 1'
#
loop_
_entity.id
_entity.type
_entity.pdbx_description
1 polymer ?
#
loop_
_entity_poly.entity_id
_entity_poly.type
_entity_poly.pdbx_seq_one_letter_code
_entity_poly.pdbx_strand_id
1 'polypeptide(L)'
;MAFRTVGAAQLPSEVWVHVFGYLSTTDKLNIRSCCKYFKKMVDHWSLWKGNTVVLKKLCAYTSQFWTTLRRRKISSVVVQKASLKEWKQLALSLPWLTTIAVEHCFDVKAFEILKQFHNLKRLAIRRCRCGQGLSDAIVPLQQVTHFSVCEMHCAPRSDIISVVSKLSHLTFLLYHEGNHPIPRQTFHLMLKCLPHLKHLSLKMGTQHGSLPDDYFSISKTNTFPEDPQVGQPGLTSLELLDYMDPTLPEEALKCLPSLQSLAVDYRDRDVDPSRCHLKTWLRELPQLAVLNVAKGHPVSAYAHSIPNTVTSLTLQRVMVEQKDMKALGKQASGLLFLHFDPCSYNSSSSSIGEIPKLFPQLMTLKMRHYNVPEREFLSLQQLKHLEQLEILDAHSPSPHLLQLIHKLQVLTNHRTQIIHSLGPRDPTACYCTHY
;
A
#
# COMPACT_ATOMS: atom_id res chain seq x y z
N MET A 1 0.26 -36.09 41.89
CA MET A 1 -0.66 -34.92 41.95
C MET A 1 -1.19 -34.63 40.58
N ALA A 2 -2.44 -34.96 40.32
CA ALA A 2 -3.08 -34.70 39.03
C ALA A 2 -3.45 -33.21 38.98
N PHE A 3 -2.76 -32.44 38.17
CA PHE A 3 -3.19 -31.07 37.82
C PHE A 3 -4.56 -31.18 37.14
N ARG A 4 -5.63 -30.86 37.85
CA ARG A 4 -6.93 -30.60 37.26
C ARG A 4 -6.74 -29.48 36.26
N THR A 5 -6.84 -29.78 34.98
CA THR A 5 -6.94 -28.80 33.87
C THR A 5 -8.23 -28.01 34.04
N VAL A 6 -8.16 -26.94 34.81
CA VAL A 6 -9.27 -26.04 35.02
C VAL A 6 -9.46 -25.21 33.70
N GLY A 7 -10.55 -25.51 33.00
CA GLY A 7 -11.44 -24.44 32.57
C GLY A 7 -11.13 -23.64 31.31
N ALA A 8 -10.12 -23.93 30.47
CA ALA A 8 -10.02 -23.29 29.13
C ALA A 8 -11.15 -23.73 28.17
N ALA A 9 -11.88 -24.79 28.52
CA ALA A 9 -13.00 -25.33 27.75
C ALA A 9 -14.35 -24.66 28.04
N GLN A 10 -14.40 -23.64 28.90
CA GLN A 10 -15.68 -23.07 29.37
C GLN A 10 -16.24 -21.99 28.43
N LEU A 11 -15.42 -21.42 27.50
CA LEU A 11 -15.94 -20.45 26.55
C LEU A 11 -16.39 -21.13 25.25
N PRO A 12 -17.52 -20.68 24.65
CA PRO A 12 -17.94 -21.14 23.33
C PRO A 12 -16.83 -20.95 22.28
N SER A 13 -16.83 -21.81 21.27
CA SER A 13 -15.82 -21.79 20.18
C SER A 13 -15.77 -20.44 19.48
N GLU A 14 -16.92 -19.78 19.32
CA GLU A 14 -17.09 -18.48 18.67
C GLU A 14 -16.35 -17.39 19.43
N VAL A 15 -16.41 -17.42 20.76
CA VAL A 15 -15.69 -16.47 21.64
C VAL A 15 -14.17 -16.66 21.48
N TRP A 16 -13.71 -17.92 21.47
CA TRP A 16 -12.29 -18.19 21.24
C TRP A 16 -11.83 -17.72 19.87
N VAL A 17 -12.62 -17.97 18.81
CA VAL A 17 -12.29 -17.49 17.46
C VAL A 17 -12.25 -15.97 17.44
N HIS A 18 -13.16 -15.29 18.13
CA HIS A 18 -13.15 -13.83 18.25
C HIS A 18 -11.89 -13.33 18.97
N VAL A 19 -11.55 -13.89 20.13
CA VAL A 19 -10.33 -13.56 20.89
C VAL A 19 -9.07 -13.79 20.03
N PHE A 20 -8.99 -14.92 19.34
CA PHE A 20 -7.84 -15.22 18.47
C PHE A 20 -7.78 -14.31 17.24
N GLY A 21 -8.87 -13.67 16.87
CA GLY A 21 -8.92 -12.65 15.83
C GLY A 21 -7.95 -11.50 16.11
N TYR A 22 -7.80 -11.11 17.37
CA TYR A 22 -6.92 -10.02 17.81
C TYR A 22 -5.44 -10.38 17.90
N LEU A 23 -5.11 -11.67 17.79
CA LEU A 23 -3.74 -12.14 17.94
C LEU A 23 -2.92 -11.96 16.67
N SER A 24 -1.62 -11.72 16.83
CA SER A 24 -0.66 -11.78 15.73
C SER A 24 -0.60 -13.19 15.12
N THR A 25 -0.09 -13.29 13.88
CA THR A 25 0.12 -14.60 13.23
C THR A 25 1.03 -15.50 14.07
N THR A 26 2.06 -14.93 14.71
CA THR A 26 3.00 -15.65 15.57
C THR A 26 2.27 -16.19 16.79
N ASP A 27 1.48 -15.37 17.48
CA ASP A 27 0.73 -15.78 18.67
C ASP A 27 -0.31 -16.85 18.35
N LYS A 28 -1.01 -16.71 17.21
CA LYS A 28 -1.90 -17.75 16.68
C LYS A 28 -1.17 -19.09 16.51
N LEU A 29 0.06 -19.08 15.98
CA LEU A 29 0.86 -20.29 15.82
C LEU A 29 1.32 -20.86 17.16
N ASN A 30 1.67 -20.02 18.13
CA ASN A 30 2.03 -20.44 19.48
C ASN A 30 0.83 -21.10 20.17
N ILE A 31 -0.33 -20.49 20.17
CA ILE A 31 -1.56 -21.07 20.74
C ILE A 31 -1.95 -22.36 20.04
N ARG A 32 -1.79 -22.44 18.72
CA ARG A 32 -2.04 -23.65 17.94
C ARG A 32 -1.23 -24.86 18.43
N SER A 33 -0.05 -24.63 19.01
CA SER A 33 0.83 -25.69 19.54
C SER A 33 0.43 -26.16 20.93
N CYS A 34 -0.37 -25.42 21.69
CA CYS A 34 -0.70 -25.72 23.08
C CYS A 34 -1.56 -26.98 23.24
N CYS A 35 -2.63 -27.15 22.46
CA CYS A 35 -3.48 -28.32 22.55
C CYS A 35 -4.29 -28.59 21.27
N LYS A 36 -4.88 -29.80 21.15
CA LYS A 36 -5.69 -30.20 19.99
C LYS A 36 -6.93 -29.32 19.81
N TYR A 37 -7.54 -28.86 20.91
CA TYR A 37 -8.72 -28.00 20.87
C TYR A 37 -8.37 -26.65 20.26
N PHE A 38 -7.34 -25.94 20.76
CA PHE A 38 -6.90 -24.66 20.20
C PHE A 38 -6.37 -24.79 18.78
N LYS A 39 -5.70 -25.90 18.46
CA LYS A 39 -5.32 -26.18 17.07
C LYS A 39 -6.52 -26.16 16.11
N LYS A 40 -7.66 -26.78 16.50
CA LYS A 40 -8.90 -26.77 15.71
C LYS A 40 -9.44 -25.35 15.56
N MET A 41 -9.47 -24.58 16.65
CA MET A 41 -9.97 -23.21 16.66
C MET A 41 -9.10 -22.28 15.83
N VAL A 42 -7.78 -22.31 16.04
CA VAL A 42 -6.82 -21.47 15.29
C VAL A 42 -6.80 -21.80 13.80
N ASP A 43 -7.04 -23.05 13.41
CA ASP A 43 -7.13 -23.43 12.00
C ASP A 43 -8.49 -23.06 11.36
N HIS A 44 -9.41 -22.38 12.09
CA HIS A 44 -10.66 -21.89 11.52
C HIS A 44 -10.37 -20.81 10.44
N TRP A 45 -10.99 -20.94 9.30
CA TRP A 45 -10.69 -20.14 8.11
C TRP A 45 -10.83 -18.62 8.33
N SER A 46 -11.77 -18.18 9.18
CA SER A 46 -12.00 -16.76 9.43
C SER A 46 -10.80 -16.05 10.03
N LEU A 47 -9.98 -16.75 10.81
CA LEU A 47 -8.74 -16.20 11.40
C LEU A 47 -7.61 -15.99 10.38
N TRP A 48 -7.77 -16.53 9.17
CA TRP A 48 -6.75 -16.47 8.10
C TRP A 48 -7.26 -15.75 6.85
N LYS A 49 -8.50 -15.25 6.90
CA LYS A 49 -9.07 -14.46 5.81
C LYS A 49 -8.21 -13.20 5.60
N GLY A 50 -7.79 -12.99 4.35
CA GLY A 50 -6.92 -11.86 3.98
C GLY A 50 -5.43 -12.08 4.26
N ASN A 51 -5.05 -13.16 4.94
CA ASN A 51 -3.62 -13.45 5.15
C ASN A 51 -2.99 -13.97 3.87
N THR A 52 -1.79 -13.46 3.57
CA THR A 52 -0.96 -13.91 2.45
C THR A 52 0.14 -14.85 2.94
N VAL A 53 0.29 -15.97 2.26
CA VAL A 53 1.33 -16.96 2.57
C VAL A 53 2.49 -16.84 1.57
N VAL A 54 3.70 -16.64 2.08
CA VAL A 54 4.91 -16.63 1.26
C VAL A 54 5.44 -18.07 1.10
N LEU A 55 5.41 -18.57 -0.12
CA LEU A 55 5.83 -19.93 -0.49
C LEU A 55 7.24 -19.89 -1.09
N LYS A 56 8.20 -20.46 -0.37
CA LYS A 56 9.59 -20.62 -0.81
C LYS A 56 9.88 -22.11 -0.97
N LYS A 57 10.47 -22.54 -2.09
CA LYS A 57 10.83 -23.96 -2.31
C LYS A 57 9.61 -24.89 -2.10
N LEU A 58 8.62 -24.82 -2.98
CA LEU A 58 7.35 -25.55 -2.84
C LEU A 58 7.53 -27.06 -2.67
N CYS A 59 8.60 -27.63 -3.25
CA CYS A 59 8.93 -29.05 -3.12
C CYS A 59 9.21 -29.50 -1.67
N ALA A 60 9.54 -28.57 -0.78
CA ALA A 60 9.81 -28.89 0.64
C ALA A 60 8.52 -29.05 1.46
N TYR A 61 7.35 -28.69 0.95
CA TYR A 61 6.10 -28.73 1.71
C TYR A 61 5.43 -30.11 1.64
N THR A 62 5.04 -30.60 2.81
CA THR A 62 4.36 -31.88 2.97
C THR A 62 2.89 -31.83 2.56
N SER A 63 2.25 -32.97 2.33
CA SER A 63 0.81 -33.07 2.08
C SER A 63 -0.02 -32.46 3.22
N GLN A 64 0.45 -32.58 4.48
CA GLN A 64 -0.20 -31.99 5.64
C GLN A 64 -0.18 -30.46 5.62
N PHE A 65 0.88 -29.85 5.11
CA PHE A 65 0.95 -28.40 4.90
C PHE A 65 -0.15 -27.93 3.92
N TRP A 66 -0.25 -28.56 2.75
CA TRP A 66 -1.28 -28.23 1.76
C TRP A 66 -2.69 -28.43 2.30
N THR A 67 -2.93 -29.51 3.04
CA THR A 67 -4.21 -29.75 3.74
C THR A 67 -4.53 -28.66 4.73
N THR A 68 -3.54 -28.13 5.46
CA THR A 68 -3.72 -27.01 6.39
C THR A 68 -4.11 -25.74 5.65
N LEU A 69 -3.44 -25.40 4.54
CA LEU A 69 -3.78 -24.22 3.74
C LEU A 69 -5.20 -24.31 3.14
N ARG A 70 -5.60 -25.51 2.70
CA ARG A 70 -6.98 -25.78 2.24
C ARG A 70 -8.00 -25.51 3.34
N ARG A 71 -7.79 -26.07 4.55
CA ARG A 71 -8.68 -25.89 5.69
C ARG A 71 -8.81 -24.43 6.11
N ARG A 72 -7.70 -23.68 6.05
CA ARG A 72 -7.65 -22.24 6.33
C ARG A 72 -8.22 -21.39 5.19
N LYS A 73 -8.61 -21.98 4.06
CA LYS A 73 -9.10 -21.32 2.85
C LYS A 73 -8.17 -20.18 2.40
N ILE A 74 -6.87 -20.42 2.43
CA ILE A 74 -5.90 -19.43 1.96
C ILE A 74 -6.20 -19.10 0.50
N SER A 75 -6.38 -17.81 0.21
CA SER A 75 -6.71 -17.28 -1.11
C SER A 75 -5.64 -16.36 -1.71
N SER A 76 -4.59 -16.07 -0.94
CA SER A 76 -3.50 -15.17 -1.33
C SER A 76 -2.14 -15.80 -1.07
N VAL A 77 -1.28 -15.83 -2.07
CA VAL A 77 0.08 -16.38 -1.96
C VAL A 77 1.11 -15.51 -2.69
N VAL A 78 2.33 -15.51 -2.14
CA VAL A 78 3.53 -15.07 -2.87
C VAL A 78 4.37 -16.30 -3.18
N VAL A 79 4.69 -16.52 -4.43
CA VAL A 79 5.45 -17.69 -4.91
C VAL A 79 6.84 -17.23 -5.33
N GLN A 80 7.87 -17.74 -4.66
CA GLN A 80 9.26 -17.36 -4.92
C GLN A 80 10.04 -18.52 -5.57
N LYS A 81 10.68 -18.27 -6.71
CA LYS A 81 11.62 -19.19 -7.38
C LYS A 81 11.05 -20.59 -7.66
N ALA A 82 9.77 -20.69 -8.00
CA ALA A 82 9.14 -21.98 -8.28
C ALA A 82 9.39 -22.48 -9.69
N SER A 83 9.65 -23.77 -9.84
CA SER A 83 9.73 -24.49 -11.11
C SER A 83 8.33 -24.78 -11.68
N LEU A 84 8.26 -25.15 -12.97
CA LEU A 84 7.01 -25.52 -13.63
C LEU A 84 6.27 -26.67 -12.89
N LYS A 85 7.01 -27.67 -12.39
CA LYS A 85 6.43 -28.79 -11.61
C LYS A 85 5.77 -28.28 -10.32
N GLU A 86 6.41 -27.36 -9.64
CA GLU A 86 5.89 -26.77 -8.40
C GLU A 86 4.67 -25.90 -8.65
N TRP A 87 4.62 -25.17 -9.76
CA TRP A 87 3.43 -24.42 -10.18
C TRP A 87 2.23 -25.34 -10.44
N LYS A 88 2.43 -26.47 -11.14
CA LYS A 88 1.39 -27.49 -11.31
C LYS A 88 0.90 -28.03 -9.96
N GLN A 89 1.81 -28.31 -9.03
CA GLN A 89 1.47 -28.72 -7.68
C GLN A 89 0.63 -27.68 -6.94
N LEU A 90 0.97 -26.40 -7.05
CA LEU A 90 0.22 -25.30 -6.45
C LEU A 90 -1.21 -25.25 -7.02
N ALA A 91 -1.36 -25.31 -8.32
CA ALA A 91 -2.67 -25.27 -8.98
C ALA A 91 -3.59 -26.42 -8.55
N LEU A 92 -3.03 -27.64 -8.43
CA LEU A 92 -3.77 -28.80 -7.88
C LEU A 92 -4.11 -28.64 -6.40
N SER A 93 -3.24 -27.97 -5.64
CA SER A 93 -3.42 -27.85 -4.19
C SER A 93 -4.36 -26.72 -3.79
N LEU A 94 -4.34 -25.58 -4.46
CA LEU A 94 -5.06 -24.36 -4.13
C LEU A 94 -5.71 -23.70 -5.38
N PRO A 95 -6.61 -24.39 -6.10
CA PRO A 95 -7.18 -23.89 -7.36
C PRO A 95 -8.05 -22.64 -7.21
N TRP A 96 -8.49 -22.31 -6.00
CA TRP A 96 -9.35 -21.15 -5.70
C TRP A 96 -8.60 -19.87 -5.36
N LEU A 97 -7.28 -19.82 -5.56
CA LEU A 97 -6.51 -18.61 -5.29
C LEU A 97 -7.07 -17.40 -6.05
N THR A 98 -7.22 -16.30 -5.33
CA THR A 98 -7.69 -15.02 -5.88
C THR A 98 -6.54 -14.02 -6.06
N THR A 99 -5.43 -14.22 -5.32
CA THR A 99 -4.28 -13.33 -5.34
C THR A 99 -3.00 -14.17 -5.44
N ILE A 100 -2.22 -13.89 -6.46
CA ILE A 100 -0.90 -14.52 -6.66
C ILE A 100 0.13 -13.42 -6.94
N ALA A 101 1.21 -13.41 -6.16
CA ALA A 101 2.41 -12.67 -6.48
C ALA A 101 3.52 -13.64 -6.89
N VAL A 102 4.11 -13.42 -8.04
CA VAL A 102 5.20 -14.22 -8.61
C VAL A 102 6.50 -13.45 -8.44
N GLU A 103 7.47 -14.06 -7.78
CA GLU A 103 8.78 -13.44 -7.56
C GLU A 103 9.91 -14.34 -8.05
N HIS A 104 10.89 -13.70 -8.71
CA HIS A 104 12.10 -14.39 -9.21
C HIS A 104 11.79 -15.61 -10.09
N CYS A 105 10.79 -15.51 -10.96
CA CYS A 105 10.51 -16.54 -11.95
C CYS A 105 11.45 -16.40 -13.16
N PHE A 106 11.96 -17.54 -13.65
CA PHE A 106 12.88 -17.60 -14.78
C PHE A 106 12.28 -18.32 -16.00
N ASP A 107 11.12 -18.95 -15.85
CA ASP A 107 10.47 -19.74 -16.89
C ASP A 107 9.10 -19.18 -17.25
N VAL A 108 8.95 -18.68 -18.47
CA VAL A 108 7.67 -18.16 -19.00
C VAL A 108 6.58 -19.22 -18.97
N LYS A 109 6.91 -20.49 -19.20
CA LYS A 109 5.95 -21.60 -19.17
C LYS A 109 5.25 -21.75 -17.82
N ALA A 110 5.89 -21.27 -16.73
CA ALA A 110 5.26 -21.23 -15.41
C ALA A 110 4.02 -20.32 -15.38
N PHE A 111 4.00 -19.24 -16.17
CA PHE A 111 2.85 -18.33 -16.25
C PHE A 111 1.66 -18.95 -16.98
N GLU A 112 1.86 -19.94 -17.87
CA GLU A 112 0.76 -20.64 -18.52
C GLU A 112 -0.12 -21.39 -17.51
N ILE A 113 0.46 -21.79 -16.37
CA ILE A 113 -0.28 -22.46 -15.29
C ILE A 113 -1.26 -21.51 -14.61
N LEU A 114 -1.04 -20.19 -14.66
CA LEU A 114 -1.94 -19.20 -14.07
C LEU A 114 -3.36 -19.29 -14.65
N LYS A 115 -3.52 -19.78 -15.87
CA LYS A 115 -4.82 -20.04 -16.52
C LYS A 115 -5.69 -21.04 -15.74
N GLN A 116 -5.10 -21.89 -14.91
CA GLN A 116 -5.82 -22.86 -14.08
C GLN A 116 -6.48 -22.21 -12.83
N PHE A 117 -6.10 -20.98 -12.48
CA PHE A 117 -6.68 -20.24 -11.36
C PHE A 117 -7.86 -19.37 -11.83
N HIS A 118 -9.01 -19.97 -12.05
CA HIS A 118 -10.20 -19.29 -12.61
C HIS A 118 -10.71 -18.13 -11.74
N ASN A 119 -10.38 -18.12 -10.44
CA ASN A 119 -10.77 -17.07 -9.50
C ASN A 119 -9.71 -15.99 -9.33
N LEU A 120 -8.63 -16.02 -10.10
CA LEU A 120 -7.53 -15.07 -9.97
C LEU A 120 -7.98 -13.65 -10.34
N LYS A 121 -7.99 -12.75 -9.35
CA LYS A 121 -8.35 -11.34 -9.48
C LYS A 121 -7.15 -10.40 -9.39
N ARG A 122 -6.12 -10.81 -8.63
CA ARG A 122 -4.94 -9.99 -8.37
C ARG A 122 -3.68 -10.76 -8.75
N LEU A 123 -2.93 -10.21 -9.69
CA LEU A 123 -1.66 -10.77 -10.15
C LEU A 123 -0.56 -9.74 -9.99
N ALA A 124 0.50 -10.10 -9.27
CA ALA A 124 1.72 -9.32 -9.19
C ALA A 124 2.90 -10.12 -9.77
N ILE A 125 3.74 -9.48 -10.56
CA ILE A 125 4.94 -10.07 -11.15
C ILE A 125 6.12 -9.18 -10.79
N ARG A 126 7.12 -9.74 -10.08
CA ARG A 126 8.22 -8.99 -9.54
C ARG A 126 9.55 -9.69 -9.73
N ARG A 127 10.58 -8.94 -10.12
CA ARG A 127 11.95 -9.44 -10.26
C ARG A 127 12.04 -10.72 -11.08
N CYS A 128 11.18 -10.86 -12.09
CA CYS A 128 11.18 -12.02 -12.96
C CYS A 128 12.09 -11.80 -14.17
N ARG A 129 12.75 -12.85 -14.62
CA ARG A 129 13.60 -12.87 -15.82
C ARG A 129 12.91 -13.69 -16.90
N CYS A 130 11.80 -13.18 -17.40
CA CYS A 130 11.02 -13.84 -18.44
C CYS A 130 11.37 -13.20 -19.78
N GLY A 131 11.77 -14.02 -20.75
CA GLY A 131 11.95 -13.61 -22.13
C GLY A 131 10.63 -13.39 -22.87
N GLN A 132 10.64 -13.55 -24.18
CA GLN A 132 9.45 -13.46 -25.03
C GLN A 132 8.36 -14.46 -24.60
N GLY A 133 7.08 -14.15 -24.87
CA GLY A 133 5.94 -15.02 -24.58
C GLY A 133 5.14 -14.71 -23.32
N LEU A 134 5.52 -13.68 -22.53
CA LEU A 134 4.74 -13.24 -21.38
C LEU A 134 3.32 -12.82 -21.77
N SER A 135 3.15 -12.20 -22.94
CA SER A 135 1.86 -11.80 -23.49
C SER A 135 0.92 -13.00 -23.64
N ASP A 136 1.40 -14.08 -24.26
CA ASP A 136 0.58 -15.27 -24.56
C ASP A 136 0.12 -16.00 -23.28
N ALA A 137 0.92 -15.89 -22.24
CA ALA A 137 0.60 -16.49 -20.95
C ALA A 137 -0.40 -15.67 -20.12
N ILE A 138 -0.31 -14.34 -20.16
CA ILE A 138 -1.09 -13.45 -19.28
C ILE A 138 -2.36 -12.93 -19.94
N VAL A 139 -2.35 -12.62 -21.23
CA VAL A 139 -3.52 -12.08 -21.94
C VAL A 139 -4.80 -12.91 -21.75
N PRO A 140 -4.77 -14.24 -21.66
CA PRO A 140 -5.97 -15.03 -21.37
C PRO A 140 -6.58 -14.82 -19.99
N LEU A 141 -5.88 -14.15 -19.07
CA LEU A 141 -6.34 -13.92 -17.70
C LEU A 141 -7.29 -12.72 -17.60
N GLN A 142 -8.34 -12.66 -18.42
CA GLN A 142 -9.28 -11.53 -18.50
C GLN A 142 -10.04 -11.26 -17.20
N GLN A 143 -10.10 -12.21 -16.29
CA GLN A 143 -10.72 -12.04 -14.96
C GLN A 143 -9.85 -11.20 -13.99
N VAL A 144 -8.60 -10.87 -14.35
CA VAL A 144 -7.70 -10.07 -13.51
C VAL A 144 -8.15 -8.61 -13.52
N THR A 145 -8.39 -8.09 -12.33
CA THR A 145 -8.78 -6.69 -12.10
C THR A 145 -7.67 -5.85 -11.47
N HIS A 146 -6.67 -6.49 -10.86
CA HIS A 146 -5.52 -5.84 -10.23
C HIS A 146 -4.25 -6.45 -10.81
N PHE A 147 -3.46 -5.63 -11.46
CA PHE A 147 -2.18 -6.07 -12.03
C PHE A 147 -1.04 -5.21 -11.49
N SER A 148 0.03 -5.86 -11.08
CA SER A 148 1.25 -5.21 -10.61
C SER A 148 2.45 -5.78 -11.33
N VAL A 149 3.27 -4.93 -11.90
CA VAL A 149 4.53 -5.32 -12.53
C VAL A 149 5.68 -4.44 -12.03
N CYS A 150 6.77 -5.08 -11.61
CA CYS A 150 7.87 -4.39 -10.99
C CYS A 150 9.21 -5.10 -11.24
N GLU A 151 10.23 -4.36 -11.65
CA GLU A 151 11.61 -4.84 -11.82
C GLU A 151 11.70 -6.12 -12.69
N MET A 152 11.05 -6.09 -13.84
CA MET A 152 11.16 -7.18 -14.83
C MET A 152 12.53 -7.10 -15.52
N HIS A 153 13.27 -8.18 -15.45
CA HIS A 153 14.54 -8.28 -16.14
C HIS A 153 14.32 -9.08 -17.43
N CYS A 154 14.85 -8.59 -18.55
CA CYS A 154 14.82 -9.25 -19.86
C CYS A 154 13.47 -9.25 -20.63
N ALA A 155 12.37 -8.73 -20.08
CA ALA A 155 11.17 -8.50 -20.87
C ALA A 155 11.26 -7.11 -21.53
N PRO A 156 11.05 -7.00 -22.86
CA PRO A 156 10.93 -5.71 -23.50
C PRO A 156 9.78 -4.92 -22.88
N ARG A 157 9.99 -3.63 -22.65
CA ARG A 157 8.97 -2.73 -22.07
C ARG A 157 7.69 -2.70 -22.95
N SER A 158 7.86 -2.76 -24.28
CA SER A 158 6.76 -2.86 -25.24
C SER A 158 5.87 -4.07 -24.99
N ASP A 159 6.46 -5.21 -24.65
CA ASP A 159 5.70 -6.44 -24.40
C ASP A 159 4.87 -6.33 -23.12
N ILE A 160 5.44 -5.76 -22.07
CA ILE A 160 4.71 -5.53 -20.80
C ILE A 160 3.53 -4.58 -21.04
N ILE A 161 3.74 -3.48 -21.77
CA ILE A 161 2.68 -2.52 -22.09
C ILE A 161 1.62 -3.16 -22.97
N SER A 162 2.02 -4.00 -23.95
CA SER A 162 1.10 -4.78 -24.77
C SER A 162 0.24 -5.72 -23.93
N VAL A 163 0.82 -6.40 -22.94
CA VAL A 163 0.07 -7.24 -21.99
C VAL A 163 -0.95 -6.41 -21.22
N VAL A 164 -0.49 -5.32 -20.60
CA VAL A 164 -1.34 -4.42 -19.80
C VAL A 164 -2.52 -3.92 -20.64
N SER A 165 -2.28 -3.46 -21.86
CA SER A 165 -3.31 -2.91 -22.76
C SER A 165 -4.38 -3.93 -23.15
N LYS A 166 -4.10 -5.23 -23.07
CA LYS A 166 -5.06 -6.30 -23.38
C LYS A 166 -5.91 -6.75 -22.17
N LEU A 167 -5.59 -6.30 -20.96
CA LEU A 167 -6.34 -6.61 -19.74
C LEU A 167 -7.42 -5.54 -19.47
N SER A 168 -8.43 -5.45 -20.34
CA SER A 168 -9.44 -4.37 -20.35
C SER A 168 -10.26 -4.21 -19.07
N HIS A 169 -10.32 -5.24 -18.22
CA HIS A 169 -11.05 -5.20 -16.94
C HIS A 169 -10.22 -4.69 -15.76
N LEU A 170 -9.00 -4.19 -16.00
CA LEU A 170 -8.17 -3.63 -14.94
C LEU A 170 -8.83 -2.41 -14.31
N THR A 171 -8.91 -2.44 -12.99
CA THR A 171 -9.31 -1.31 -12.15
C THR A 171 -8.13 -0.75 -11.36
N PHE A 172 -7.07 -1.54 -11.22
CA PHE A 172 -5.89 -1.23 -10.42
C PHE A 172 -4.63 -1.68 -11.16
N LEU A 173 -3.72 -0.74 -11.44
CA LEU A 173 -2.46 -0.99 -12.12
C LEU A 173 -1.29 -0.38 -11.34
N LEU A 174 -0.31 -1.21 -10.97
CA LEU A 174 1.02 -0.77 -10.57
C LEU A 174 2.00 -1.07 -11.69
N TYR A 175 2.54 -0.03 -12.31
CA TYR A 175 3.52 -0.14 -13.38
C TYR A 175 4.85 0.48 -12.93
N HIS A 176 5.72 -0.36 -12.36
CA HIS A 176 6.99 0.09 -11.78
C HIS A 176 8.19 -0.44 -12.59
N GLU A 177 8.11 -0.24 -13.90
CA GLU A 177 9.09 -0.73 -14.85
C GLU A 177 9.98 0.37 -15.41
N GLY A 178 11.28 0.06 -15.46
CA GLY A 178 12.28 0.94 -16.03
C GLY A 178 12.64 2.11 -15.13
N ASN A 179 13.57 2.93 -15.65
CA ASN A 179 14.13 4.11 -14.97
C ASN A 179 13.67 5.43 -15.61
N HIS A 180 12.73 5.38 -16.51
CA HIS A 180 12.16 6.54 -17.21
C HIS A 180 10.64 6.40 -17.30
N PRO A 181 9.89 7.51 -17.41
CA PRO A 181 8.45 7.47 -17.61
C PRO A 181 8.07 6.70 -18.89
N ILE A 182 6.84 6.25 -18.95
CA ILE A 182 6.30 5.66 -20.19
C ILE A 182 6.21 6.77 -21.25
N PRO A 183 6.67 6.55 -22.50
CA PRO A 183 6.50 7.55 -23.57
C PRO A 183 5.02 7.91 -23.75
N ARG A 184 4.73 9.21 -23.95
CA ARG A 184 3.35 9.75 -24.03
C ARG A 184 2.43 8.95 -24.94
N GLN A 185 2.85 8.70 -26.17
CA GLN A 185 2.00 7.98 -27.16
C GLN A 185 1.63 6.58 -26.68
N THR A 186 2.58 5.85 -26.14
CA THR A 186 2.38 4.50 -25.60
C THR A 186 1.49 4.53 -24.35
N PHE A 187 1.65 5.54 -23.51
CA PHE A 187 0.84 5.72 -22.31
C PHE A 187 -0.63 6.04 -22.66
N HIS A 188 -0.87 6.91 -23.64
CA HIS A 188 -2.22 7.21 -24.13
C HIS A 188 -2.91 5.99 -24.75
N LEU A 189 -2.18 5.18 -25.53
CA LEU A 189 -2.73 3.93 -26.07
C LEU A 189 -3.10 2.96 -24.94
N MET A 190 -2.26 2.82 -23.93
CA MET A 190 -2.54 2.00 -22.78
C MET A 190 -3.79 2.48 -22.03
N LEU A 191 -3.92 3.78 -21.74
CA LEU A 191 -5.09 4.32 -21.03
C LEU A 191 -6.38 4.13 -21.83
N LYS A 192 -6.35 4.28 -23.17
CA LYS A 192 -7.52 3.99 -24.03
C LYS A 192 -8.00 2.55 -23.91
N CYS A 193 -7.09 1.61 -23.71
CA CYS A 193 -7.42 0.18 -23.55
C CYS A 193 -7.92 -0.17 -22.15
N LEU A 194 -7.84 0.75 -21.18
CA LEU A 194 -8.16 0.50 -19.77
C LEU A 194 -9.30 1.42 -19.26
N PRO A 195 -10.52 1.32 -19.81
CA PRO A 195 -11.60 2.25 -19.50
C PRO A 195 -12.09 2.18 -18.04
N HIS A 196 -11.81 1.08 -17.34
CA HIS A 196 -12.23 0.85 -15.96
C HIS A 196 -11.15 1.18 -14.93
N LEU A 197 -9.99 1.69 -15.37
CA LEU A 197 -8.86 1.97 -14.49
C LEU A 197 -9.18 3.10 -13.51
N LYS A 198 -9.12 2.80 -12.22
CA LYS A 198 -9.37 3.74 -11.12
C LYS A 198 -8.11 4.10 -10.34
N HIS A 199 -7.21 3.15 -10.17
CA HIS A 199 -5.94 3.35 -9.48
C HIS A 199 -4.79 3.09 -10.42
N LEU A 200 -3.88 4.04 -10.48
CA LEU A 200 -2.66 3.97 -11.28
C LEU A 200 -1.46 4.36 -10.42
N SER A 201 -0.47 3.48 -10.32
CA SER A 201 0.82 3.77 -9.71
C SER A 201 1.91 3.64 -10.77
N LEU A 202 2.70 4.70 -10.94
CA LEU A 202 3.77 4.81 -11.94
C LEU A 202 5.10 5.07 -11.27
N LYS A 203 6.13 4.33 -11.67
CA LYS A 203 7.51 4.70 -11.40
C LYS A 203 7.99 5.68 -12.47
N MET A 204 8.29 6.91 -12.06
CA MET A 204 8.66 7.99 -12.96
C MET A 204 10.13 7.93 -13.37
N GLY A 205 11.01 7.56 -12.42
CA GLY A 205 12.43 7.43 -12.70
C GLY A 205 13.12 8.74 -13.07
N THR A 206 14.29 8.64 -13.72
CA THR A 206 15.05 9.82 -14.19
C THR A 206 14.64 10.18 -15.61
N GLN A 207 14.25 11.43 -15.82
CA GLN A 207 14.10 12.00 -17.16
C GLN A 207 14.81 13.34 -17.24
N HIS A 208 15.50 13.58 -18.35
CA HIS A 208 16.00 14.89 -18.70
C HIS A 208 14.91 15.64 -19.45
N GLY A 209 14.30 16.63 -18.80
CA GLY A 209 13.22 17.45 -19.35
C GLY A 209 11.82 17.10 -18.82
N SER A 210 10.88 18.01 -19.10
CA SER A 210 9.46 17.84 -18.71
C SER A 210 8.70 17.01 -19.72
N LEU A 211 7.75 16.21 -19.22
CA LEU A 211 6.73 15.56 -20.04
C LEU A 211 5.74 16.61 -20.59
N PRO A 212 4.99 16.31 -21.67
CA PRO A 212 3.98 17.21 -22.19
C PRO A 212 2.84 17.49 -21.21
N ASP A 213 2.21 18.67 -21.29
CA ASP A 213 1.12 19.11 -20.41
C ASP A 213 -0.10 18.15 -20.47
N ASP A 214 -0.31 17.51 -21.61
CA ASP A 214 -1.40 16.59 -21.86
C ASP A 214 -1.04 15.12 -21.55
N TYR A 215 0.01 14.86 -20.74
CA TYR A 215 0.49 13.50 -20.48
C TYR A 215 -0.60 12.56 -19.96
N PHE A 216 -1.51 13.04 -19.10
CA PHE A 216 -2.65 12.26 -18.61
C PHE A 216 -3.93 12.46 -19.43
N SER A 217 -3.94 13.35 -20.43
CA SER A 217 -5.12 13.59 -21.28
C SER A 217 -5.26 12.52 -22.34
N ILE A 218 -6.45 11.97 -22.50
CA ILE A 218 -6.78 11.10 -23.62
C ILE A 218 -7.34 11.98 -24.73
N SER A 219 -6.51 12.32 -25.74
CA SER A 219 -6.96 13.13 -26.88
C SER A 219 -8.16 12.47 -27.57
N LYS A 220 -9.25 13.24 -27.75
CA LYS A 220 -10.33 12.88 -28.68
C LYS A 220 -9.72 12.87 -30.08
N THR A 221 -9.42 11.69 -30.62
CA THR A 221 -9.09 11.61 -32.04
C THR A 221 -10.34 12.00 -32.83
N ASN A 222 -10.24 12.95 -33.78
CA ASN A 222 -11.30 13.56 -34.58
C ASN A 222 -12.05 12.61 -35.51
N THR A 223 -12.16 11.31 -35.22
CA THR A 223 -12.70 10.35 -36.17
C THR A 223 -14.12 9.88 -35.93
N PHE A 224 -14.78 10.21 -34.82
CA PHE A 224 -16.22 10.00 -34.64
C PHE A 224 -16.82 11.03 -33.67
N PRO A 225 -17.80 11.87 -34.09
CA PRO A 225 -18.32 12.98 -33.28
C PRO A 225 -19.37 12.63 -32.23
N GLU A 226 -19.74 11.37 -32.02
CA GLU A 226 -20.98 11.04 -31.28
C GLU A 226 -20.85 10.37 -29.94
N ASP A 227 -19.63 10.14 -29.35
CA ASP A 227 -19.54 9.58 -28.01
C ASP A 227 -18.96 10.62 -27.01
N PRO A 228 -19.83 11.33 -26.26
CA PRO A 228 -19.39 12.37 -25.33
C PRO A 228 -18.67 11.83 -24.05
N GLN A 229 -18.54 10.51 -23.89
CA GLN A 229 -17.99 9.92 -22.67
C GLN A 229 -16.52 9.51 -22.75
N VAL A 230 -15.87 9.58 -23.90
CA VAL A 230 -14.45 9.21 -24.06
C VAL A 230 -13.57 10.44 -24.01
N GLY A 231 -13.26 10.94 -22.84
CA GLY A 231 -12.47 12.18 -22.74
C GLY A 231 -11.51 12.31 -21.58
N GLN A 232 -11.82 11.70 -20.45
CA GLN A 232 -10.95 11.78 -19.26
C GLN A 232 -10.79 10.41 -18.62
N PRO A 233 -9.56 10.05 -18.17
CA PRO A 233 -9.37 8.83 -17.39
C PRO A 233 -10.23 8.90 -16.13
N GLY A 234 -11.02 7.86 -15.84
CA GLY A 234 -11.80 7.75 -14.60
C GLY A 234 -10.95 7.48 -13.36
N LEU A 235 -9.71 8.00 -13.34
CA LEU A 235 -8.76 7.79 -12.25
C LEU A 235 -9.22 8.51 -11.00
N THR A 236 -9.34 7.74 -9.91
CA THR A 236 -9.63 8.26 -8.57
C THR A 236 -8.41 8.24 -7.66
N SER A 237 -7.36 7.49 -8.04
CA SER A 237 -6.12 7.38 -7.29
C SER A 237 -4.91 7.36 -8.22
N LEU A 238 -3.93 8.23 -7.93
CA LEU A 238 -2.66 8.31 -8.64
C LEU A 238 -1.50 8.23 -7.64
N GLU A 239 -0.53 7.39 -7.93
CA GLU A 239 0.71 7.28 -7.18
C GLU A 239 1.89 7.47 -8.13
N LEU A 240 2.78 8.40 -7.80
CA LEU A 240 4.01 8.70 -8.52
C LEU A 240 5.19 8.30 -7.65
N LEU A 241 5.95 7.30 -8.07
CA LEU A 241 7.14 6.81 -7.36
C LEU A 241 8.41 7.27 -8.05
N ASP A 242 9.45 7.46 -7.25
CA ASP A 242 10.76 7.87 -7.76
C ASP A 242 10.65 9.15 -8.60
N TYR A 243 9.78 10.07 -8.15
CA TYR A 243 9.43 11.30 -8.84
C TYR A 243 10.44 12.41 -8.58
N MET A 244 10.58 13.32 -9.53
CA MET A 244 11.43 14.51 -9.41
C MET A 244 10.80 15.66 -10.20
N ASP A 245 10.67 16.85 -9.58
CA ASP A 245 10.26 18.06 -10.30
C ASP A 245 11.39 18.52 -11.25
N PRO A 246 11.08 18.99 -12.45
CA PRO A 246 9.78 19.15 -13.10
C PRO A 246 9.45 18.04 -14.13
N THR A 247 9.57 16.75 -13.77
CA THR A 247 9.26 15.66 -14.72
C THR A 247 7.85 15.77 -15.30
N LEU A 248 6.86 16.12 -14.47
CA LEU A 248 5.51 16.47 -14.91
C LEU A 248 5.35 18.00 -14.85
N PRO A 249 4.65 18.59 -15.81
CA PRO A 249 4.37 20.03 -15.81
C PRO A 249 3.39 20.42 -14.70
N GLU A 250 3.31 21.72 -14.40
CA GLU A 250 2.43 22.24 -13.35
C GLU A 250 0.94 21.94 -13.60
N GLU A 251 0.50 21.86 -14.84
CA GLU A 251 -0.89 21.60 -15.20
C GLU A 251 -1.23 20.13 -15.44
N ALA A 252 -0.27 19.21 -15.24
CA ALA A 252 -0.42 17.80 -15.61
C ALA A 252 -1.64 17.12 -14.97
N LEU A 253 -2.02 17.48 -13.75
CA LEU A 253 -3.14 16.86 -13.04
C LEU A 253 -4.49 17.55 -13.25
N LYS A 254 -4.54 18.67 -13.97
CA LYS A 254 -5.77 19.41 -14.30
C LYS A 254 -6.80 18.55 -15.07
N CYS A 255 -6.30 17.58 -15.84
CA CYS A 255 -7.15 16.63 -16.56
C CYS A 255 -7.69 15.47 -15.71
N LEU A 256 -7.38 15.44 -14.40
CA LEU A 256 -7.80 14.39 -13.45
C LEU A 256 -8.69 14.96 -12.32
N PRO A 257 -9.80 15.65 -12.60
CA PRO A 257 -10.59 16.34 -11.57
C PRO A 257 -11.28 15.39 -10.58
N SER A 258 -11.43 14.11 -10.94
CA SER A 258 -12.04 13.07 -10.10
C SER A 258 -11.06 12.44 -9.11
N LEU A 259 -9.82 12.93 -9.03
CA LEU A 259 -8.79 12.35 -8.19
C LEU A 259 -9.11 12.57 -6.71
N GLN A 260 -9.22 11.47 -5.96
CA GLN A 260 -9.49 11.45 -4.52
C GLN A 260 -8.25 11.10 -3.69
N SER A 261 -7.27 10.44 -4.32
CA SER A 261 -6.03 10.03 -3.66
C SER A 261 -4.84 10.38 -4.54
N LEU A 262 -3.89 11.12 -3.98
CA LEU A 262 -2.61 11.43 -4.60
C LEU A 262 -1.48 10.99 -3.67
N ALA A 263 -0.56 10.20 -4.20
CA ALA A 263 0.68 9.82 -3.54
C ALA A 263 1.87 10.24 -4.39
N VAL A 264 2.84 10.92 -3.77
CA VAL A 264 4.08 11.34 -4.44
C VAL A 264 5.26 10.92 -3.56
N ASP A 265 6.01 9.92 -4.01
CA ASP A 265 7.30 9.55 -3.41
C ASP A 265 8.41 10.16 -4.27
N TYR A 266 8.96 11.24 -3.79
CA TYR A 266 10.06 11.91 -4.44
C TYR A 266 11.35 11.07 -4.33
N ARG A 267 12.15 11.08 -5.38
CA ARG A 267 13.47 10.41 -5.38
C ARG A 267 14.35 10.97 -4.29
N ASP A 268 14.50 12.27 -4.28
CA ASP A 268 15.39 13.01 -3.41
C ASP A 268 14.63 14.08 -2.64
N ARG A 269 15.34 14.76 -1.77
CA ARG A 269 14.86 15.95 -1.09
C ARG A 269 15.20 17.17 -1.91
N ASP A 270 14.22 17.98 -2.20
CA ASP A 270 14.41 19.28 -2.82
C ASP A 270 14.05 20.37 -1.82
N VAL A 271 14.96 21.30 -1.60
CA VAL A 271 14.77 22.41 -0.66
C VAL A 271 14.31 23.70 -1.34
N ASP A 272 14.28 23.74 -2.69
CA ASP A 272 13.83 24.92 -3.43
C ASP A 272 12.31 24.93 -3.60
N PRO A 273 11.56 25.73 -2.82
CA PRO A 273 10.11 25.79 -2.91
C PRO A 273 9.58 26.30 -4.25
N SER A 274 10.40 27.02 -5.03
CA SER A 274 9.97 27.57 -6.33
C SER A 274 9.74 26.48 -7.37
N ARG A 275 10.41 25.34 -7.23
CA ARG A 275 10.30 24.19 -8.14
C ARG A 275 9.16 23.23 -7.79
N CYS A 276 8.45 23.46 -6.67
CA CYS A 276 7.43 22.55 -6.17
C CYS A 276 6.14 22.65 -7.01
N HIS A 277 5.92 21.69 -7.90
CA HIS A 277 4.69 21.59 -8.69
C HIS A 277 3.51 21.07 -7.86
N LEU A 278 3.76 20.35 -6.78
CA LEU A 278 2.71 19.83 -5.90
C LEU A 278 1.76 20.94 -5.39
N LYS A 279 2.26 22.17 -5.12
CA LYS A 279 1.43 23.29 -4.70
C LYS A 279 0.35 23.66 -5.73
N THR A 280 0.67 23.57 -7.03
CA THR A 280 -0.27 23.87 -8.12
C THR A 280 -1.26 22.70 -8.29
N TRP A 281 -0.75 21.45 -8.28
CA TRP A 281 -1.60 20.27 -8.39
C TRP A 281 -2.67 20.21 -7.31
N LEU A 282 -2.32 20.50 -6.05
CA LEU A 282 -3.27 20.46 -4.94
C LEU A 282 -4.43 21.45 -5.09
N ARG A 283 -4.22 22.59 -5.77
CA ARG A 283 -5.27 23.55 -6.04
C ARG A 283 -6.25 23.08 -7.12
N GLU A 284 -5.78 22.24 -8.05
CA GLU A 284 -6.57 21.68 -9.14
C GLU A 284 -7.34 20.41 -8.76
N LEU A 285 -7.20 19.91 -7.52
CA LEU A 285 -7.78 18.67 -7.05
C LEU A 285 -8.80 18.88 -5.91
N PRO A 286 -9.98 19.44 -6.20
CA PRO A 286 -10.96 19.81 -5.16
C PRO A 286 -11.60 18.62 -4.44
N GLN A 287 -11.52 17.41 -5.00
CA GLN A 287 -12.08 16.20 -4.41
C GLN A 287 -11.03 15.35 -3.65
N LEU A 288 -9.81 15.87 -3.50
CA LEU A 288 -8.72 15.13 -2.87
C LEU A 288 -9.03 14.86 -1.38
N ALA A 289 -9.10 13.59 -1.01
CA ALA A 289 -9.36 13.14 0.36
C ALA A 289 -8.11 12.52 1.01
N VAL A 290 -7.21 11.96 0.20
CA VAL A 290 -5.99 11.28 0.66
C VAL A 290 -4.77 11.90 0.00
N LEU A 291 -3.85 12.41 0.81
CA LEU A 291 -2.57 12.96 0.34
C LEU A 291 -1.41 12.24 1.02
N ASN A 292 -0.56 11.59 0.24
CA ASN A 292 0.67 10.97 0.71
C ASN A 292 1.88 11.63 0.06
N VAL A 293 2.80 12.15 0.87
CA VAL A 293 4.04 12.76 0.40
C VAL A 293 5.20 12.13 1.13
N ALA A 294 6.15 11.61 0.37
CA ALA A 294 7.40 11.10 0.91
C ALA A 294 8.59 11.85 0.31
N LYS A 295 9.50 12.30 1.15
CA LYS A 295 10.68 13.12 0.78
C LYS A 295 10.30 14.43 0.07
N GLY A 296 11.07 14.88 -0.93
CA GLY A 296 10.80 16.06 -1.76
C GLY A 296 10.89 17.38 -1.03
N HIS A 297 10.01 18.29 -1.40
CA HIS A 297 10.00 19.66 -0.91
C HIS A 297 9.56 19.80 0.54
N PRO A 298 10.01 20.83 1.27
CA PRO A 298 9.51 21.13 2.61
C PRO A 298 8.00 21.42 2.59
N VAL A 299 7.32 21.10 3.67
CA VAL A 299 5.85 21.28 3.78
C VAL A 299 5.45 22.74 3.55
N SER A 300 6.30 23.71 3.95
CA SER A 300 6.08 25.14 3.70
C SER A 300 5.80 25.47 2.21
N ALA A 301 6.32 24.67 1.28
CA ALA A 301 6.15 24.91 -0.15
C ALA A 301 4.70 24.67 -0.63
N TYR A 302 3.93 23.79 0.04
CA TYR A 302 2.61 23.36 -0.42
C TYR A 302 1.51 23.32 0.66
N ALA A 303 1.83 23.50 1.94
CA ALA A 303 0.86 23.41 3.05
C ALA A 303 -0.41 24.22 2.81
N HIS A 304 -0.27 25.46 2.34
CA HIS A 304 -1.38 26.38 2.07
C HIS A 304 -2.24 26.01 0.85
N SER A 305 -1.79 25.04 0.05
CA SER A 305 -2.52 24.56 -1.12
C SER A 305 -3.25 23.26 -0.88
N ILE A 306 -3.09 22.66 0.30
CA ILE A 306 -3.79 21.41 0.66
C ILE A 306 -5.30 21.70 0.74
N PRO A 307 -6.14 20.95 -0.03
CA PRO A 307 -7.58 21.11 0.06
C PRO A 307 -8.14 20.75 1.45
N ASN A 308 -9.17 21.47 1.88
CA ASN A 308 -9.85 21.19 3.15
C ASN A 308 -10.65 19.86 3.14
N THR A 309 -10.80 19.25 1.98
CA THR A 309 -11.37 17.90 1.78
C THR A 309 -10.44 16.78 2.24
N VAL A 310 -9.15 17.07 2.48
CA VAL A 310 -8.17 16.04 2.88
C VAL A 310 -8.45 15.59 4.31
N THR A 311 -8.80 14.31 4.45
CA THR A 311 -9.06 13.63 5.72
C THR A 311 -7.94 12.64 6.10
N SER A 312 -7.08 12.29 5.17
CA SER A 312 -5.94 11.39 5.37
C SER A 312 -4.67 12.02 4.82
N LEU A 313 -3.68 12.22 5.70
CA LEU A 313 -2.40 12.83 5.36
C LEU A 313 -1.24 11.94 5.81
N THR A 314 -0.33 11.66 4.88
CA THR A 314 0.95 11.01 5.15
C THR A 314 2.10 11.94 4.79
N LEU A 315 2.98 12.22 5.75
CA LEU A 315 4.20 12.99 5.59
C LEU A 315 5.38 12.14 6.06
N GLN A 316 6.10 11.54 5.10
CA GLN A 316 7.23 10.65 5.40
C GLN A 316 8.55 11.29 4.96
N ARG A 317 9.50 11.41 5.89
CA ARG A 317 10.85 11.97 5.60
C ARG A 317 10.80 13.33 4.90
N VAL A 318 9.76 14.10 5.16
CA VAL A 318 9.56 15.46 4.67
C VAL A 318 10.06 16.45 5.72
N MET A 319 10.60 17.59 5.31
CA MET A 319 10.95 18.67 6.23
C MET A 319 9.68 19.39 6.70
N VAL A 320 9.48 19.45 8.01
CA VAL A 320 8.31 20.10 8.64
C VAL A 320 8.80 21.02 9.74
N GLU A 321 8.49 22.30 9.63
CA GLU A 321 8.75 23.30 10.67
C GLU A 321 7.49 23.53 11.53
N GLN A 322 7.67 24.12 12.72
CA GLN A 322 6.53 24.40 13.61
C GLN A 322 5.47 25.33 12.96
N LYS A 323 5.90 26.30 12.13
CA LYS A 323 4.98 27.16 11.37
C LYS A 323 4.13 26.37 10.37
N ASP A 324 4.70 25.29 9.79
CA ASP A 324 4.03 24.45 8.83
C ASP A 324 2.92 23.65 9.47
N MET A 325 3.12 23.15 10.70
CA MET A 325 2.07 22.47 11.46
C MET A 325 0.84 23.35 11.67
N LYS A 326 1.02 24.64 11.95
CA LYS A 326 -0.11 25.59 12.07
C LYS A 326 -0.82 25.79 10.74
N ALA A 327 -0.08 25.86 9.63
CA ALA A 327 -0.65 25.95 8.29
C ALA A 327 -1.45 24.68 7.94
N LEU A 328 -0.90 23.50 8.22
CA LEU A 328 -1.59 22.21 8.05
C LEU A 328 -2.88 22.14 8.89
N GLY A 329 -2.83 22.52 10.17
CA GLY A 329 -4.00 22.53 11.04
C GLY A 329 -5.12 23.46 10.56
N LYS A 330 -4.76 24.58 9.92
CA LYS A 330 -5.72 25.51 9.32
C LYS A 330 -6.37 24.94 8.06
N GLN A 331 -5.60 24.27 7.20
CA GLN A 331 -6.09 23.73 5.92
C GLN A 331 -6.80 22.39 6.10
N ALA A 332 -6.27 21.48 6.91
CA ALA A 332 -6.76 20.12 7.08
C ALA A 332 -7.33 19.89 8.49
N SER A 333 -8.17 20.80 8.99
CA SER A 333 -8.78 20.70 10.35
C SER A 333 -9.67 19.46 10.53
N GLY A 334 -10.21 18.90 9.44
CA GLY A 334 -11.02 17.68 9.42
C GLY A 334 -10.22 16.38 9.32
N LEU A 335 -8.92 16.39 9.62
CA LEU A 335 -8.05 15.24 9.47
C LEU A 335 -8.43 14.11 10.43
N LEU A 336 -8.64 12.90 9.88
CA LEU A 336 -8.97 11.67 10.62
C LEU A 336 -7.77 10.73 10.73
N PHE A 337 -6.90 10.72 9.74
CA PHE A 337 -5.70 9.90 9.69
C PHE A 337 -4.48 10.77 9.46
N LEU A 338 -3.47 10.62 10.30
CA LEU A 338 -2.16 11.26 10.14
C LEU A 338 -1.04 10.25 10.29
N HIS A 339 -0.22 10.11 9.25
CA HIS A 339 1.08 9.47 9.34
C HIS A 339 2.16 10.56 9.34
N PHE A 340 2.79 10.76 10.48
CA PHE A 340 3.75 11.83 10.70
C PHE A 340 5.13 11.26 11.04
N ASP A 341 5.99 11.21 10.03
CA ASP A 341 7.38 10.75 10.14
C ASP A 341 8.34 11.78 9.48
N PRO A 342 8.44 13.01 10.05
CA PRO A 342 9.24 14.07 9.46
C PRO A 342 10.74 13.79 9.56
N CYS A 343 11.53 14.44 8.70
CA CYS A 343 12.96 14.54 8.85
C CYS A 343 13.32 15.60 9.87
N SER A 344 13.83 15.19 11.01
CA SER A 344 14.41 16.10 11.99
C SER A 344 15.91 16.25 11.74
N TYR A 345 16.33 17.30 11.05
CA TYR A 345 17.76 17.59 10.94
C TYR A 345 18.26 18.50 12.06
N ASN A 346 17.44 19.38 12.65
CA ASN A 346 17.89 20.37 13.64
C ASN A 346 16.80 20.87 14.60
N SER A 347 15.64 20.25 14.72
CA SER A 347 14.62 20.77 15.65
C SER A 347 14.79 20.15 17.03
N SER A 348 15.25 20.95 17.99
CA SER A 348 15.21 20.65 19.42
C SER A 348 13.79 20.59 19.99
N SER A 349 12.76 20.86 19.19
CA SER A 349 11.34 20.78 19.58
C SER A 349 10.61 19.77 18.69
N SER A 350 10.00 18.79 19.33
CA SER A 350 9.05 17.88 18.69
C SER A 350 7.76 18.63 18.36
N SER A 351 7.19 18.40 17.18
CA SER A 351 5.89 18.95 16.79
C SER A 351 4.70 18.12 17.27
N ILE A 352 4.94 17.03 17.98
CA ILE A 352 3.91 16.08 18.41
C ILE A 352 2.94 16.73 19.40
N GLY A 353 3.44 17.57 20.31
CA GLY A 353 2.62 18.27 21.30
C GLY A 353 1.57 19.23 20.73
N GLU A 354 1.72 19.66 19.47
CA GLU A 354 0.75 20.53 18.80
C GLU A 354 -0.38 19.73 18.12
N ILE A 355 -0.18 18.43 17.83
CA ILE A 355 -1.16 17.58 17.10
C ILE A 355 -2.54 17.61 17.75
N PRO A 356 -2.72 17.47 19.08
CA PRO A 356 -4.05 17.48 19.68
C PRO A 356 -4.84 18.77 19.47
N LYS A 357 -4.14 19.91 19.40
CA LYS A 357 -4.77 21.22 19.18
C LYS A 357 -5.13 21.45 17.72
N LEU A 358 -4.29 20.96 16.81
CA LEU A 358 -4.41 21.21 15.39
C LEU A 358 -5.38 20.24 14.70
N PHE A 359 -5.45 19.01 15.19
CA PHE A 359 -6.25 17.93 14.58
C PHE A 359 -7.13 17.22 15.61
N PRO A 360 -8.10 17.89 16.23
CA PRO A 360 -8.89 17.35 17.34
C PRO A 360 -9.77 16.16 16.95
N GLN A 361 -10.06 15.97 15.66
CA GLN A 361 -10.88 14.88 15.14
C GLN A 361 -10.08 13.60 14.80
N LEU A 362 -8.77 13.60 15.05
CA LEU A 362 -7.88 12.53 14.63
C LEU A 362 -8.27 11.19 15.27
N MET A 363 -8.49 10.16 14.42
CA MET A 363 -8.83 8.80 14.82
C MET A 363 -7.62 7.87 14.77
N THR A 364 -6.72 8.08 13.83
CA THR A 364 -5.51 7.27 13.67
C THR A 364 -4.28 8.14 13.55
N LEU A 365 -3.29 7.88 14.39
CA LEU A 365 -1.98 8.51 14.33
C LEU A 365 -0.89 7.45 14.15
N LYS A 366 -0.05 7.63 13.13
CA LYS A 366 1.20 6.87 12.95
C LYS A 366 2.37 7.80 13.12
N MET A 367 3.33 7.45 13.95
CA MET A 367 4.49 8.31 14.24
C MET A 367 5.70 7.51 14.68
N ARG A 368 6.89 8.12 14.61
CA ARG A 368 8.06 7.63 15.35
C ARG A 368 8.12 8.28 16.72
N HIS A 369 8.48 7.48 17.72
CA HIS A 369 8.69 8.00 19.08
C HIS A 369 10.10 8.58 19.29
N TYR A 370 11.03 8.32 18.38
CA TYR A 370 12.43 8.76 18.52
C TYR A 370 12.50 10.28 18.79
N ASN A 371 13.13 10.66 19.91
CA ASN A 371 13.26 12.05 20.39
C ASN A 371 11.93 12.79 20.72
N VAL A 372 10.84 12.09 20.97
CA VAL A 372 9.61 12.71 21.47
C VAL A 372 9.66 12.85 22.98
N PRO A 373 9.58 14.08 23.54
CA PRO A 373 9.53 14.28 24.99
C PRO A 373 8.31 13.60 25.62
N GLU A 374 8.47 13.05 26.84
CA GLU A 374 7.38 12.38 27.58
C GLU A 374 6.12 13.23 27.65
N ARG A 375 6.28 14.53 28.01
CA ARG A 375 5.15 15.48 28.12
C ARG A 375 4.35 15.59 26.82
N GLU A 376 5.03 15.63 25.67
CA GLU A 376 4.39 15.74 24.37
C GLU A 376 3.71 14.42 23.97
N PHE A 377 4.37 13.28 24.23
CA PHE A 377 3.76 11.98 24.00
C PHE A 377 2.48 11.78 24.82
N LEU A 378 2.51 12.14 26.11
CA LEU A 378 1.34 12.03 26.98
C LEU A 378 0.25 13.04 26.65
N SER A 379 0.57 14.17 25.98
CA SER A 379 -0.44 15.14 25.51
C SER A 379 -1.43 14.54 24.51
N LEU A 380 -1.07 13.43 23.84
CA LEU A 380 -1.95 12.70 22.91
C LEU A 380 -3.24 12.18 23.59
N GLN A 381 -3.29 12.08 24.92
CA GLN A 381 -4.53 11.81 25.68
C GLN A 381 -5.66 12.81 25.38
N GLN A 382 -5.32 14.03 24.93
CA GLN A 382 -6.28 15.09 24.61
C GLN A 382 -7.06 14.79 23.32
N LEU A 383 -6.58 13.86 22.47
CA LEU A 383 -7.28 13.41 21.27
C LEU A 383 -8.44 12.49 21.66
N LYS A 384 -9.63 13.07 21.83
CA LYS A 384 -10.82 12.34 22.31
C LYS A 384 -11.29 11.24 21.34
N HIS A 385 -10.98 11.38 20.06
CA HIS A 385 -11.41 10.45 19.00
C HIS A 385 -10.29 9.48 18.58
N LEU A 386 -9.11 9.52 19.21
CA LEU A 386 -8.00 8.65 18.84
C LEU A 386 -8.31 7.20 19.22
N GLU A 387 -8.54 6.38 18.20
CA GLU A 387 -8.78 4.94 18.31
C GLU A 387 -7.48 4.14 18.19
N GLN A 388 -6.57 4.57 17.31
CA GLN A 388 -5.33 3.86 17.03
C GLN A 388 -4.12 4.78 17.03
N LEU A 389 -3.09 4.40 17.79
CA LEU A 389 -1.75 4.97 17.76
C LEU A 389 -0.75 3.91 17.32
N GLU A 390 -0.09 4.11 16.20
CA GLU A 390 0.96 3.21 15.69
C GLU A 390 2.33 3.87 15.83
N ILE A 391 3.21 3.22 16.60
CA ILE A 391 4.58 3.67 16.85
C ILE A 391 5.52 2.89 15.90
N LEU A 392 6.17 3.62 14.99
CA LEU A 392 6.94 3.08 13.86
C LEU A 392 8.45 2.97 14.14
N ASP A 393 8.84 2.67 15.36
CA ASP A 393 10.27 2.55 15.69
C ASP A 393 10.85 1.24 15.16
N ALA A 394 12.11 1.31 14.66
CA ALA A 394 12.77 0.20 13.99
C ALA A 394 13.18 -0.95 14.94
N HIS A 395 13.18 -0.71 16.23
CA HIS A 395 13.66 -1.66 17.25
C HIS A 395 12.55 -2.02 18.22
N SER A 396 12.74 -3.10 18.97
CA SER A 396 11.86 -3.45 20.08
C SER A 396 11.72 -2.27 21.04
N PRO A 397 10.53 -2.02 21.60
CA PRO A 397 10.30 -0.88 22.47
C PRO A 397 11.22 -0.96 23.69
N SER A 398 11.83 0.18 24.04
CA SER A 398 12.60 0.29 25.27
C SER A 398 11.69 0.12 26.50
N PRO A 399 12.22 -0.30 27.66
CA PRO A 399 11.43 -0.35 28.90
C PRO A 399 10.76 0.98 29.23
N HIS A 400 11.43 2.10 28.95
CA HIS A 400 10.88 3.44 29.11
C HIS A 400 9.66 3.70 28.21
N LEU A 401 9.78 3.34 26.90
CA LEU A 401 8.66 3.48 25.97
C LEU A 401 7.46 2.60 26.38
N LEU A 402 7.72 1.37 26.85
CA LEU A 402 6.63 0.53 27.36
C LEU A 402 5.92 1.15 28.57
N GLN A 403 6.63 1.82 29.48
CA GLN A 403 6.03 2.55 30.58
C GLN A 403 5.19 3.74 30.09
N LEU A 404 5.68 4.48 29.10
CA LEU A 404 4.93 5.60 28.50
C LEU A 404 3.66 5.11 27.78
N ILE A 405 3.75 4.00 27.04
CA ILE A 405 2.59 3.37 26.41
C ILE A 405 1.56 2.99 27.47
N HIS A 406 1.99 2.33 28.55
CA HIS A 406 1.09 1.97 29.65
C HIS A 406 0.45 3.20 30.31
N LYS A 407 1.23 4.25 30.63
CA LYS A 407 0.69 5.52 31.13
C LYS A 407 -0.37 6.11 30.20
N LEU A 408 -0.10 6.17 28.89
CA LEU A 408 -1.04 6.72 27.91
C LEU A 408 -2.31 5.86 27.81
N GLN A 409 -2.19 4.53 27.85
CA GLN A 409 -3.34 3.61 27.88
C GLN A 409 -4.25 3.87 29.08
N VAL A 410 -3.67 4.03 30.28
CA VAL A 410 -4.43 4.37 31.49
C VAL A 410 -5.10 5.74 31.35
N LEU A 411 -4.38 6.76 30.89
CA LEU A 411 -4.90 8.12 30.72
C LEU A 411 -6.04 8.19 29.68
N THR A 412 -6.04 7.31 28.71
CA THR A 412 -7.11 7.21 27.69
C THR A 412 -8.21 6.21 28.08
N ASN A 413 -8.19 5.67 29.31
CA ASN A 413 -9.10 4.60 29.75
C ASN A 413 -9.12 3.40 28.79
N HIS A 414 -7.96 3.01 28.26
CA HIS A 414 -7.78 1.93 27.27
C HIS A 414 -8.61 2.08 25.98
N ARG A 415 -9.13 3.28 25.69
CA ARG A 415 -9.86 3.58 24.46
C ARG A 415 -8.96 3.48 23.24
N THR A 416 -7.72 3.96 23.33
CA THR A 416 -6.76 4.00 22.24
C THR A 416 -5.99 2.69 22.16
N GLN A 417 -6.10 2.00 21.04
CA GLN A 417 -5.24 0.85 20.74
C GLN A 417 -3.84 1.36 20.37
N ILE A 418 -2.84 0.97 21.14
CA ILE A 418 -1.45 1.35 20.85
C ILE A 418 -0.72 0.14 20.28
N ILE A 419 -0.21 0.29 19.06
CA ILE A 419 0.52 -0.74 18.33
C ILE A 419 1.96 -0.25 18.16
N HIS A 420 2.90 -1.05 18.60
CA HIS A 420 4.32 -0.86 18.32
C HIS A 420 4.73 -1.86 17.25
N SER A 421 4.90 -1.41 16.04
CA SER A 421 5.48 -2.23 14.96
C SER A 421 5.80 -1.38 13.74
N LEU A 422 6.80 -1.78 12.99
CA LEU A 422 6.78 -1.57 11.56
C LEU A 422 5.61 -2.43 11.07
N GLY A 423 4.48 -1.81 10.73
CA GLY A 423 3.30 -2.53 10.27
C GLY A 423 3.68 -3.64 9.29
N PRO A 424 3.05 -4.80 9.34
CA PRO A 424 3.37 -5.88 8.43
C PRO A 424 3.18 -5.35 7.01
N ARG A 425 4.27 -5.27 6.23
CA ARG A 425 4.16 -4.97 4.80
C ARG A 425 3.28 -6.06 4.19
N ASP A 426 2.28 -5.65 3.42
CA ASP A 426 1.57 -6.59 2.57
C ASP A 426 2.59 -7.30 1.67
N PRO A 427 2.80 -8.61 1.82
CA PRO A 427 3.79 -9.32 1.02
C PRO A 427 3.43 -9.32 -0.46
N THR A 428 2.19 -8.96 -0.84
CA THR A 428 1.78 -8.76 -2.24
C THR A 428 2.05 -7.34 -2.73
N ALA A 429 2.34 -6.38 -1.85
CA ALA A 429 2.68 -5.02 -2.23
C ALA A 429 4.03 -4.95 -2.92
N CYS A 430 4.19 -4.00 -3.84
CA CYS A 430 5.46 -3.77 -4.50
C CYS A 430 6.51 -3.24 -3.50
N TYR A 431 7.76 -3.69 -3.63
CA TYR A 431 8.86 -3.18 -2.80
C TYR A 431 9.19 -1.71 -3.08
N CYS A 432 8.75 -1.16 -4.20
CA CYS A 432 8.93 0.23 -4.56
C CYS A 432 8.01 1.16 -3.77
N THR A 433 6.88 0.64 -3.25
CA THR A 433 5.93 1.41 -2.43
C THR A 433 6.41 1.46 -0.99
N HIS A 434 6.43 2.63 -0.41
CA HIS A 434 6.92 2.88 0.96
C HIS A 434 5.78 3.15 1.96
N TYR A 435 4.52 3.04 1.53
CA TYR A 435 3.34 3.35 2.34
C TYR A 435 2.80 2.19 3.13
#